data_b386676b4d2e0fe67f8746bdceb46dd6
#
_entry.id   b386676b4d2e0fe67f8746bdceb46dd6
#
_cell.length_a   1.000
_cell.length_b   1.000
_cell.length_c   1.000
_cell.angle_alpha   90.00
_cell.angle_beta   90.00
_cell.angle_gamma   90.00
#
_symmetry.space_group_name_H-M   'P 1'
#
loop_
_entity.id
_entity.type
_entity.pdbx_description
1 polymer ?
#
loop_
_entity_poly.entity_id
_entity_poly.type
_entity_poly.pdbx_seq_one_letter_code
_entity_poly.pdbx_strand_id
1 'polypeptide(L)'
;ATILREEEQWLEVPALSAVWMDKVELPQIDCFNEYVSYEAWENDQIISQGTVIFSYPKYFRYLNPGLTVRVDGDEIVVKAEAYAKSVEIRNENDDNYFDMNAGEYRVKILDGKPDGLKVRSVYDI
;
A
#
# COMPACT_ATOMS: atom_id res chain seq x y z
N ALA A 1 8.45 -1.03 10.89
CA ALA A 1 9.18 -1.62 9.76
C ALA A 1 10.52 -0.89 9.55
N THR A 2 11.54 -1.64 9.25
CA THR A 2 12.89 -1.09 9.01
C THR A 2 13.17 -1.08 7.50
N ILE A 3 13.60 0.06 6.98
CA ILE A 3 14.05 0.15 5.59
C ILE A 3 15.45 -0.44 5.49
N LEU A 4 15.61 -1.52 4.71
CA LEU A 4 16.88 -2.20 4.52
C LEU A 4 17.66 -1.66 3.32
N ARG A 5 16.95 -1.20 2.30
CA ARG A 5 17.53 -0.64 1.06
C ARG A 5 16.52 0.30 0.41
N GLU A 6 17.03 1.39 -0.17
CA GLU A 6 16.21 2.37 -0.87
C GLU A 6 16.94 2.82 -2.14
N GLU A 7 16.21 2.89 -3.25
CA GLU A 7 16.70 3.37 -4.54
C GLU A 7 15.70 4.30 -5.19
N GLU A 8 16.19 5.22 -5.99
CA GLU A 8 15.39 6.21 -6.71
C GLU A 8 15.84 6.28 -8.17
N GLN A 9 14.87 6.34 -9.08
CA GLN A 9 15.11 6.51 -10.51
C GLN A 9 14.28 7.67 -11.05
N TRP A 10 14.87 8.44 -11.94
CA TRP A 10 14.19 9.53 -12.64
C TRP A 10 13.79 9.08 -14.03
N LEU A 11 12.51 9.25 -14.38
CA LEU A 11 11.97 8.83 -15.66
C LEU A 11 11.22 9.98 -16.32
N GLU A 12 11.34 10.04 -17.64
CA GLU A 12 10.53 10.91 -18.48
C GLU A 12 9.64 10.03 -19.37
N VAL A 13 8.31 10.14 -19.19
CA VAL A 13 7.34 9.31 -19.91
C VAL A 13 6.55 10.21 -20.86
N PRO A 14 6.76 10.09 -22.18
CA PRO A 14 5.97 10.83 -23.18
C PRO A 14 4.49 10.46 -23.12
N ALA A 15 3.61 11.37 -23.53
CA ALA A 15 2.17 11.11 -23.58
C ALA A 15 1.86 9.90 -24.46
N LEU A 16 0.86 9.09 -24.03
CA LEU A 16 0.40 7.88 -24.73
C LEU A 16 1.50 6.82 -24.95
N SER A 17 2.48 6.77 -24.05
CA SER A 17 3.59 5.83 -24.16
C SER A 17 3.90 5.19 -22.81
N ALA A 18 4.75 4.17 -22.82
CA ALA A 18 5.28 3.51 -21.64
C ALA A 18 6.80 3.48 -21.71
N VAL A 19 7.44 3.54 -20.55
CA VAL A 19 8.89 3.49 -20.40
C VAL A 19 9.24 2.37 -19.43
N TRP A 20 10.23 1.55 -19.77
CA TRP A 20 10.75 0.52 -18.88
C TRP A 20 11.78 1.13 -17.92
N MET A 21 11.61 0.82 -16.63
CA MET A 21 12.61 1.16 -15.62
C MET A 21 13.80 0.20 -15.66
N ASP A 22 14.95 0.65 -15.17
CA ASP A 22 16.08 -0.22 -14.97
C ASP A 22 15.73 -1.33 -13.97
N LYS A 23 16.20 -2.54 -14.27
CA LYS A 23 15.98 -3.68 -13.40
C LYS A 23 16.70 -3.48 -12.06
N VAL A 24 15.98 -3.69 -10.97
CA VAL A 24 16.53 -3.68 -9.61
C VAL A 24 16.83 -5.12 -9.20
N GLU A 25 18.07 -5.39 -8.81
CA GLU A 25 18.49 -6.72 -8.35
C GLU A 25 18.43 -6.80 -6.82
N LEU A 26 17.84 -7.89 -6.33
CA LEU A 26 17.66 -8.15 -4.90
C LEU A 26 18.23 -9.54 -4.56
N PRO A 27 19.57 -9.68 -4.50
CA PRO A 27 20.21 -11.01 -4.46
C PRO A 27 19.99 -11.79 -3.17
N GLN A 28 19.60 -11.15 -2.07
CA GLN A 28 19.49 -11.79 -0.76
C GLN A 28 18.20 -11.40 -0.03
N ILE A 29 17.07 -11.37 -0.73
CA ILE A 29 15.79 -11.06 -0.09
C ILE A 29 15.27 -12.27 0.69
N ASP A 30 14.80 -12.04 1.91
CA ASP A 30 14.03 -13.02 2.68
C ASP A 30 12.55 -12.94 2.26
N CYS A 31 12.14 -13.83 1.38
CA CYS A 31 10.82 -13.76 0.75
C CYS A 31 9.65 -13.95 1.72
N PHE A 32 9.88 -14.39 2.95
CA PHE A 32 8.81 -14.59 3.95
C PHE A 32 8.68 -13.43 4.94
N ASN A 33 9.72 -12.61 5.09
CA ASN A 33 9.77 -11.52 6.07
C ASN A 33 10.05 -10.15 5.45
N GLU A 34 10.50 -10.10 4.21
CA GLU A 34 10.88 -8.87 3.54
C GLU A 34 10.02 -8.65 2.29
N TYR A 35 9.75 -7.40 1.98
CA TYR A 35 8.97 -7.01 0.81
C TYR A 35 9.53 -5.72 0.20
N VAL A 36 9.12 -5.44 -1.03
CA VAL A 36 9.47 -4.20 -1.73
C VAL A 36 8.26 -3.29 -1.76
N SER A 37 8.46 -2.04 -1.40
CA SER A 37 7.49 -0.97 -1.56
C SER A 37 7.97 0.01 -2.62
N TYR A 38 7.07 0.49 -3.45
CA TYR A 38 7.41 1.47 -4.48
C TYR A 38 6.41 2.62 -4.50
N GLU A 39 6.91 3.77 -4.91
CA GLU A 39 6.12 4.98 -5.10
C GLU A 39 6.55 5.66 -6.39
N ALA A 40 5.58 6.19 -7.13
CA ALA A 40 5.83 7.06 -8.27
C ALA A 40 5.37 8.47 -7.93
N TRP A 41 6.26 9.43 -8.13
CA TRP A 41 6.05 10.83 -7.78
C TRP A 41 6.06 11.71 -9.02
N GLU A 42 5.19 12.70 -9.05
CA GLU A 42 5.18 13.78 -10.04
C GLU A 42 4.84 15.09 -9.34
N ASN A 43 5.68 16.11 -9.51
CA ASN A 43 5.48 17.43 -8.91
C ASN A 43 5.22 17.37 -7.39
N ASP A 44 6.02 16.59 -6.67
CA ASP A 44 5.92 16.37 -5.21
C ASP A 44 4.62 15.68 -4.76
N GLN A 45 3.92 15.02 -5.70
CA GLN A 45 2.74 14.22 -5.39
C GLN A 45 2.94 12.76 -5.75
N ILE A 46 2.46 11.87 -4.89
CA ILE A 46 2.43 10.43 -5.20
C ILE A 46 1.30 10.17 -6.19
N ILE A 47 1.66 9.68 -7.38
CA ILE A 47 0.69 9.31 -8.43
C ILE A 47 0.42 7.82 -8.50
N SER A 48 1.28 7.01 -7.92
CA SER A 48 1.11 5.56 -7.83
C SER A 48 1.95 5.01 -6.69
N GLN A 49 1.47 3.97 -6.06
CA GLN A 49 2.23 3.25 -5.03
C GLN A 49 1.74 1.81 -4.95
N GLY A 50 2.60 0.95 -4.43
CA GLY A 50 2.26 -0.45 -4.22
C GLY A 50 3.38 -1.21 -3.55
N THR A 51 3.16 -2.49 -3.39
CA THR A 51 4.14 -3.39 -2.78
C THR A 51 4.25 -4.68 -3.57
N VAL A 52 5.39 -5.35 -3.43
CA VAL A 52 5.65 -6.65 -4.04
C VAL A 52 6.18 -7.58 -2.96
N ILE A 53 5.55 -8.73 -2.80
CA ILE A 53 6.07 -9.84 -2.00
C ILE A 53 6.53 -10.96 -2.95
N PHE A 54 7.52 -11.74 -2.52
CA PHE A 54 8.18 -12.76 -3.36
C PHE A 54 7.83 -14.19 -2.94
N SER A 55 6.77 -14.33 -2.15
CA SER A 55 6.17 -15.62 -1.77
C SER A 55 4.68 -15.57 -2.05
N TYR A 56 4.01 -16.72 -1.97
CA TYR A 56 2.54 -16.69 -1.95
C TYR A 56 2.07 -15.91 -0.71
N PRO A 57 1.01 -15.07 -0.84
CA PRO A 57 0.54 -14.25 0.28
C PRO A 57 0.28 -15.05 1.57
N LYS A 58 -0.17 -16.29 1.47
CA LYS A 58 -0.44 -17.15 2.63
C LYS A 58 0.82 -17.59 3.39
N TYR A 59 2.00 -17.48 2.79
CA TYR A 59 3.26 -17.88 3.41
C TYR A 59 4.08 -16.71 3.94
N PHE A 60 3.73 -15.49 3.57
CA PHE A 60 4.42 -14.30 4.08
C PHE A 60 4.13 -14.14 5.58
N ARG A 61 5.13 -13.83 6.37
CA ARG A 61 5.02 -13.68 7.83
C ARG A 61 4.62 -12.25 8.19
N TYR A 62 3.33 -11.98 8.12
CA TYR A 62 2.81 -10.66 8.49
C TYR A 62 2.91 -10.43 9.98
N LEU A 63 3.31 -9.22 10.37
CA LEU A 63 3.10 -8.74 11.72
C LEU A 63 1.65 -8.25 11.84
N ASN A 64 1.10 -8.26 13.06
CA ASN A 64 -0.23 -7.69 13.26
C ASN A 64 -0.23 -6.21 12.90
N PRO A 65 -0.94 -5.78 11.86
CA PRO A 65 -0.92 -4.38 11.44
C PRO A 65 -1.70 -3.45 12.37
N GLY A 66 -2.51 -3.98 13.30
CA GLY A 66 -3.27 -3.14 14.23
C GLY A 66 -4.16 -2.14 13.51
N LEU A 67 -4.87 -2.60 12.46
CA LEU A 67 -5.65 -1.72 11.61
C LEU A 67 -6.76 -1.01 12.38
N THR A 68 -6.82 0.31 12.22
CA THR A 68 -7.92 1.15 12.70
C THR A 68 -8.43 2.01 11.56
N VAL A 69 -9.69 2.42 11.65
CA VAL A 69 -10.34 3.22 10.62
C VAL A 69 -11.15 4.34 11.27
N ARG A 70 -11.08 5.53 10.67
CA ARG A 70 -11.86 6.70 11.10
C ARG A 70 -12.27 7.54 9.89
N VAL A 71 -13.23 8.41 10.09
CA VAL A 71 -13.67 9.38 9.08
C VAL A 71 -13.07 10.75 9.40
N ASP A 72 -12.52 11.40 8.37
CA ASP A 72 -12.00 12.76 8.45
C ASP A 72 -12.53 13.55 7.25
N GLY A 73 -13.56 14.38 7.49
CA GLY A 73 -14.22 15.13 6.43
C GLY A 73 -14.89 14.19 5.40
N ASP A 74 -14.44 14.26 4.16
CA ASP A 74 -14.89 13.41 3.05
C ASP A 74 -13.97 12.22 2.80
N GLU A 75 -13.04 11.94 3.70
CA GLU A 75 -12.08 10.84 3.59
C GLU A 75 -12.22 9.83 4.72
N ILE A 76 -11.91 8.57 4.38
CA ILE A 76 -11.69 7.49 5.35
C ILE A 76 -10.19 7.40 5.58
N VAL A 77 -9.76 7.42 6.84
CA VAL A 77 -8.36 7.28 7.20
C VAL A 77 -8.14 5.91 7.82
N VAL A 78 -7.28 5.11 7.22
CA VAL A 78 -6.85 3.82 7.74
C VAL A 78 -5.47 3.99 8.33
N LYS A 79 -5.29 3.53 9.57
CA LYS A 79 -3.99 3.54 10.24
C LYS A 79 -3.52 2.12 10.46
N ALA A 80 -2.25 1.87 10.15
CA ALA A 80 -1.58 0.60 10.39
C ALA A 80 -0.29 0.80 11.19
N GLU A 81 0.02 -0.14 12.06
CA GLU A 81 1.27 -0.15 12.85
C GLU A 81 2.36 -1.00 12.19
N ALA A 82 1.99 -1.80 11.19
CA ALA A 82 2.89 -2.63 10.40
C ALA A 82 2.33 -2.78 8.98
N TYR A 83 3.10 -3.39 8.09
CA TYR A 83 2.66 -3.65 6.73
C TYR A 83 1.35 -4.43 6.69
N ALA A 84 0.41 -3.97 5.91
CA ALA A 84 -0.88 -4.62 5.67
C ALA A 84 -1.08 -4.84 4.18
N LYS A 85 -1.33 -6.10 3.78
CA LYS A 85 -1.57 -6.47 2.39
C LYS A 85 -3.06 -6.58 2.11
N SER A 86 -3.47 -6.05 0.97
CA SER A 86 -4.85 -6.12 0.46
C SER A 86 -5.87 -5.67 1.50
N VAL A 87 -5.73 -4.44 1.95
CA VAL A 87 -6.63 -3.84 2.93
C VAL A 87 -8.00 -3.63 2.30
N GLU A 88 -9.03 -4.18 2.95
CA GLU A 88 -10.42 -4.03 2.55
C GLU A 88 -11.15 -3.13 3.55
N ILE A 89 -11.79 -2.10 3.04
CA ILE A 89 -12.71 -1.25 3.81
C ILE A 89 -14.12 -1.59 3.37
N ARG A 90 -14.95 -2.03 4.30
CA ARG A 90 -16.34 -2.40 4.01
C ARG A 90 -17.22 -1.17 3.98
N ASN A 91 -17.16 -0.46 2.88
CA ASN A 91 -18.03 0.67 2.53
C ASN A 91 -17.79 1.05 1.06
N GLU A 92 -18.63 1.91 0.50
CA GLU A 92 -18.37 2.48 -0.81
C GLU A 92 -17.33 3.59 -0.72
N ASN A 93 -16.24 3.41 -1.45
CA ASN A 93 -15.10 4.33 -1.47
C ASN A 93 -14.40 4.23 -2.83
N ASP A 94 -13.42 5.11 -3.08
CA ASP A 94 -12.72 5.16 -4.37
C ASP A 94 -11.53 4.20 -4.46
N ASP A 95 -11.23 3.50 -3.39
CA ASP A 95 -10.12 2.55 -3.36
C ASP A 95 -10.43 1.40 -2.39
N ASN A 96 -9.99 0.19 -2.75
CA ASN A 96 -10.14 -0.98 -1.91
C ASN A 96 -9.08 -2.02 -2.28
N TYR A 97 -8.77 -2.95 -1.36
CA TYR A 97 -7.75 -3.99 -1.55
C TYR A 97 -6.36 -3.41 -1.84
N PHE A 98 -6.01 -2.30 -1.21
CA PHE A 98 -4.71 -1.68 -1.33
C PHE A 98 -3.71 -2.26 -0.31
N ASP A 99 -2.43 -2.20 -0.66
CA ASP A 99 -1.35 -2.50 0.28
C ASP A 99 -0.91 -1.21 0.96
N MET A 100 -0.55 -1.27 2.23
CA MET A 100 -0.02 -0.10 2.93
C MET A 100 1.12 -0.47 3.87
N ASN A 101 2.06 0.44 3.97
CA ASN A 101 3.10 0.39 5.01
C ASN A 101 2.53 0.89 6.35
N ALA A 102 3.30 0.76 7.42
CA ALA A 102 2.95 1.41 8.68
C ALA A 102 2.73 2.91 8.46
N GLY A 103 1.69 3.46 9.05
CA GLY A 103 1.29 4.86 8.89
C GLY A 103 -0.19 5.01 8.57
N GLU A 104 -0.53 6.07 7.87
CA GLU A 104 -1.91 6.36 7.50
C GLU A 104 -2.10 6.29 5.98
N TYR A 105 -3.26 5.80 5.57
CA TYR A 105 -3.72 5.77 4.18
C TYR A 105 -5.10 6.41 4.10
N ARG A 106 -5.29 7.32 3.15
CA ARG A 106 -6.53 8.06 2.99
C ARG A 106 -7.27 7.66 1.73
N VAL A 107 -8.58 7.42 1.88
CA VAL A 107 -9.46 6.99 0.79
C VAL A 107 -10.67 7.93 0.77
N LYS A 108 -11.04 8.40 -0.41
CA LYS A 108 -12.17 9.30 -0.56
C LYS A 108 -13.51 8.56 -0.47
N ILE A 109 -14.46 9.13 0.25
CA ILE A 109 -15.82 8.59 0.37
C ILE A 109 -16.59 8.90 -0.91
N LEU A 110 -17.19 7.87 -1.53
CA LEU A 110 -17.99 8.02 -2.75
C LEU A 110 -19.46 8.31 -2.49
N ASP A 111 -20.00 7.83 -1.36
CA ASP A 111 -21.42 7.98 -1.05
C ASP A 111 -21.64 8.11 0.45
N GLY A 112 -22.30 9.21 0.85
CA GLY A 112 -22.76 9.45 2.20
C GLY A 112 -21.68 9.45 3.28
N LYS A 113 -22.10 9.48 4.54
CA LYS A 113 -21.23 9.25 5.68
C LYS A 113 -21.26 7.78 6.05
N PRO A 114 -20.11 7.09 6.06
CA PRO A 114 -20.07 5.70 6.46
C PRO A 114 -20.39 5.55 7.94
N ASP A 115 -21.18 4.53 8.26
CA ASP A 115 -21.49 4.12 9.62
C ASP A 115 -21.07 2.66 9.80
N GLY A 116 -20.51 2.33 10.95
CA GLY A 116 -20.06 0.97 11.26
C GLY A 116 -18.93 0.47 10.36
N LEU A 117 -17.97 1.33 10.02
CA LEU A 117 -16.82 0.97 9.21
C LEU A 117 -16.03 -0.20 9.81
N LYS A 118 -15.69 -1.16 8.94
CA LYS A 118 -14.81 -2.27 9.27
C LYS A 118 -13.66 -2.33 8.29
N VAL A 119 -12.48 -2.66 8.79
CA VAL A 119 -11.27 -2.80 7.99
C VAL A 119 -10.59 -4.11 8.32
N ARG A 120 -10.06 -4.78 7.29
CA ARG A 120 -9.27 -6.01 7.44
C ARG A 120 -8.20 -6.11 6.36
N SER A 121 -7.25 -7.00 6.55
CA SER A 121 -6.21 -7.32 5.57
C SER A 121 -6.01 -8.82 5.46
N VAL A 122 -5.03 -9.25 4.65
CA VAL A 122 -4.66 -10.67 4.53
C VAL A 122 -4.29 -11.27 5.90
N TYR A 123 -3.73 -10.48 6.81
CA TYR A 123 -3.41 -10.94 8.18
C TYR A 123 -4.64 -11.52 8.90
N ASP A 124 -5.82 -10.99 8.63
CA ASP A 124 -7.06 -11.37 9.31
C ASP A 124 -7.77 -12.59 8.70
N ILE A 125 -7.19 -13.19 7.70
CA ILE A 125 -7.78 -14.34 6.98
C ILE A 125 -7.18 -15.66 7.44
#